data_b4fcb8ec98d4ba9723de018aada3906f
#
_entry.id   b4fcb8ec98d4ba9723de018aada3906f
#
_cell.length_a   1.000
_cell.length_b   1.000
_cell.length_c   1.000
_cell.angle_alpha   90.00
_cell.angle_beta   90.00
_cell.angle_gamma   90.00
#
_symmetry.space_group_name_H-M   'P 1'
#
loop_
_entity.id
_entity.type
_entity.pdbx_description
1 polymer ?
#
loop_
_entity_poly.entity_id
_entity_poly.type
_entity_poly.pdbx_seq_one_letter_code
_entity_poly.pdbx_strand_id
1 'polypeptide(L)'
;MTGPGEFTYRRVHRASRELLFDCLTQPAHLTHFWGPDGTSTPVDGITVDLRPGGAFETTMVSHDGSTYTMRAVYVDVRRPEKLAWIEPDVEGGMTTTITLTELGDGRTEVVTHQANVPAAFAGPQARKGFLTSLDRFNTYVAELTGRASGDRS
;
A
#
# COMPACT_ATOMS: atom_id res chain seq x y z
N MET A 1 -2.49 -17.92 13.36
CA MET A 1 -1.20 -17.61 13.99
C MET A 1 -0.23 -17.11 12.93
N THR A 2 0.43 -16.00 13.21
CA THR A 2 1.40 -15.44 12.28
C THR A 2 2.75 -16.15 12.43
N GLY A 3 3.28 -16.66 11.32
CA GLY A 3 4.58 -17.34 11.33
C GLY A 3 5.73 -16.38 11.17
N PRO A 4 6.98 -16.87 11.21
CA PRO A 4 8.15 -16.05 10.95
C PRO A 4 8.05 -15.42 9.55
N GLY A 5 8.37 -14.15 9.46
CA GLY A 5 8.29 -13.43 8.18
C GLY A 5 6.88 -13.08 7.75
N GLU A 6 5.90 -13.18 8.64
CA GLU A 6 4.53 -12.78 8.35
C GLU A 6 4.09 -11.64 9.26
N PHE A 7 3.41 -10.67 8.67
CA PHE A 7 2.89 -9.51 9.40
C PHE A 7 1.51 -9.18 8.86
N THR A 8 0.60 -8.83 9.77
CA THR A 8 -0.77 -8.46 9.40
C THR A 8 -1.13 -7.16 10.09
N TYR A 9 -1.66 -6.22 9.31
CA TYR A 9 -2.06 -4.92 9.82
C TYR A 9 -3.50 -4.66 9.40
N ARG A 10 -4.31 -4.12 10.33
CA ARG A 10 -5.71 -3.80 10.08
C ARG A 10 -5.94 -2.33 10.31
N ARG A 11 -6.62 -1.70 9.38
CA ARG A 11 -7.00 -0.29 9.49
C ARG A 11 -8.43 -0.14 8.99
N VAL A 12 -9.19 0.76 9.60
CA VAL A 12 -10.56 1.08 9.16
C VAL A 12 -10.57 2.51 8.63
N HIS A 13 -11.13 2.67 7.45
CA HIS A 13 -11.21 3.97 6.78
C HIS A 13 -12.67 4.34 6.55
N ARG A 14 -13.01 5.62 6.67
CA ARG A 14 -14.32 6.14 6.30
C ARG A 14 -14.34 6.44 4.81
N ALA A 15 -14.32 5.39 4.02
CA ALA A 15 -14.27 5.49 2.57
C ALA A 15 -14.81 4.20 1.97
N SER A 16 -15.30 4.28 0.74
CA SER A 16 -15.79 3.10 0.03
C SER A 16 -14.63 2.23 -0.42
N ARG A 17 -14.90 0.94 -0.63
CA ARG A 17 -13.91 0.02 -1.16
C ARG A 17 -13.41 0.48 -2.53
N GLU A 18 -14.30 1.01 -3.34
CA GLU A 18 -13.98 1.48 -4.68
C GLU A 18 -12.95 2.61 -4.63
N LEU A 19 -13.17 3.58 -3.76
CA LEU A 19 -12.20 4.67 -3.61
C LEU A 19 -10.87 4.18 -3.10
N LEU A 20 -10.88 3.30 -2.08
CA LEU A 20 -9.64 2.78 -1.52
C LEU A 20 -8.88 1.94 -2.53
N PHE A 21 -9.58 1.13 -3.31
CA PHE A 21 -8.95 0.33 -4.35
C PHE A 21 -8.29 1.23 -5.39
N ASP A 22 -8.97 2.29 -5.80
CA ASP A 22 -8.42 3.27 -6.75
C ASP A 22 -7.18 3.94 -6.17
N CYS A 23 -7.20 4.31 -4.89
CA CYS A 23 -6.05 4.92 -4.23
C CYS A 23 -4.84 3.98 -4.24
N LEU A 24 -5.07 2.67 -4.11
CA LEU A 24 -4.00 1.69 -4.03
C LEU A 24 -3.48 1.26 -5.40
N THR A 25 -4.14 1.65 -6.49
CA THR A 25 -3.80 1.13 -7.81
C THR A 25 -3.53 2.19 -8.87
N GLN A 26 -3.87 3.44 -8.62
CA GLN A 26 -3.67 4.50 -9.62
C GLN A 26 -2.44 5.34 -9.28
N PRO A 27 -1.50 5.52 -10.23
CA PRO A 27 -0.30 6.33 -9.97
C PRO A 27 -0.60 7.73 -9.45
N ALA A 28 -1.68 8.36 -9.94
CA ALA A 28 -2.06 9.70 -9.49
C ALA A 28 -2.40 9.74 -8.00
N HIS A 29 -2.85 8.63 -7.43
CA HIS A 29 -3.09 8.52 -5.99
C HIS A 29 -1.84 8.07 -5.26
N LEU A 30 -1.18 7.02 -5.77
CA LEU A 30 -0.01 6.43 -5.12
C LEU A 30 1.09 7.46 -4.86
N THR A 31 1.30 8.38 -5.78
CA THR A 31 2.35 9.39 -5.65
C THR A 31 2.23 10.24 -4.38
N HIS A 32 1.04 10.31 -3.79
CA HIS A 32 0.78 11.15 -2.63
C HIS A 32 1.10 10.49 -1.29
N PHE A 33 1.16 9.16 -1.22
CA PHE A 33 1.34 8.51 0.08
C PHE A 33 2.30 7.32 0.06
N TRP A 34 2.68 6.82 -1.10
CA TRP A 34 3.46 5.59 -1.19
C TRP A 34 4.85 5.77 -0.59
N GLY A 35 5.25 4.78 0.25
CA GLY A 35 6.55 4.79 0.89
C GLY A 35 6.51 5.32 2.32
N PRO A 36 7.54 5.03 3.11
CA PRO A 36 7.61 5.48 4.50
C PRO A 36 7.89 6.98 4.59
N ASP A 37 7.72 7.53 5.79
CA ASP A 37 8.05 8.92 6.06
C ASP A 37 9.48 9.23 5.62
N GLY A 38 9.67 10.41 5.07
CA GLY A 38 10.98 10.84 4.60
C GLY A 38 11.25 10.47 3.16
N THR A 39 10.30 9.85 2.48
CA THR A 39 10.43 9.52 1.06
C THR A 39 9.35 10.19 0.24
N SER A 40 9.63 10.32 -1.06
CA SER A 40 8.62 10.72 -2.03
C SER A 40 8.66 9.73 -3.19
N THR A 41 7.54 9.60 -3.88
CA THR A 41 7.43 8.67 -5.01
C THR A 41 6.86 9.44 -6.20
N PRO A 42 7.73 10.01 -7.04
CA PRO A 42 7.25 10.76 -8.20
C PRO A 42 6.39 9.89 -9.11
N VAL A 43 5.35 10.49 -9.67
CA VAL A 43 4.40 9.75 -10.51
C VAL A 43 5.09 9.09 -11.70
N ASP A 44 6.13 9.71 -12.25
CA ASP A 44 6.89 9.17 -13.37
C ASP A 44 7.64 7.89 -12.98
N GLY A 45 7.86 7.66 -11.70
CA GLY A 45 8.52 6.46 -11.20
C GLY A 45 7.55 5.35 -10.80
N ILE A 46 6.27 5.47 -11.16
CA ILE A 46 5.25 4.48 -10.81
C ILE A 46 4.72 3.82 -12.08
N THR A 47 4.80 2.49 -12.12
CA THR A 47 4.24 1.69 -13.21
C THR A 47 3.19 0.76 -12.65
N VAL A 48 1.99 0.80 -13.20
CA VAL A 48 0.90 -0.09 -12.80
C VAL A 48 0.28 -0.70 -14.05
N ASP A 49 0.39 -2.02 -14.17
CA ASP A 49 -0.33 -2.81 -15.16
C ASP A 49 -1.29 -3.70 -14.37
N LEU A 50 -2.49 -3.21 -14.15
CA LEU A 50 -3.42 -3.75 -13.15
C LEU A 50 -4.12 -5.01 -13.63
N ARG A 51 -3.38 -6.11 -13.63
CA ARG A 51 -3.88 -7.43 -13.98
C ARG A 51 -2.93 -8.49 -13.41
N PRO A 52 -3.41 -9.73 -13.19
CA PRO A 52 -2.49 -10.80 -12.78
C PRO A 52 -1.38 -10.94 -13.83
N GLY A 53 -0.14 -10.99 -13.36
CA GLY A 53 1.03 -11.02 -14.24
C GLY A 53 1.52 -9.65 -14.65
N GLY A 54 0.78 -8.58 -14.36
CA GLY A 54 1.18 -7.23 -14.72
C GLY A 54 2.19 -6.65 -13.75
N ALA A 55 2.97 -5.69 -14.22
CA ALA A 55 4.02 -5.07 -13.42
C ALA A 55 3.44 -4.01 -12.46
N PHE A 56 4.00 -3.99 -11.26
CA PHE A 56 3.76 -2.93 -10.29
C PHE A 56 5.12 -2.48 -9.77
N GLU A 57 5.57 -1.31 -10.20
CA GLU A 57 6.90 -0.82 -9.86
C GLU A 57 6.84 0.60 -9.36
N THR A 58 7.61 0.89 -8.32
CA THR A 58 7.71 2.23 -7.76
C THR A 58 9.17 2.56 -7.46
N THR A 59 9.56 3.81 -7.69
CA THR A 59 10.86 4.31 -7.28
C THR A 59 10.65 5.39 -6.23
N MET A 60 11.13 5.10 -5.02
CA MET A 60 11.05 6.03 -3.89
C MET A 60 12.35 6.81 -3.79
N VAL A 61 12.24 8.10 -3.49
CA VAL A 61 13.39 8.99 -3.35
C VAL A 61 13.43 9.46 -1.89
N SER A 62 14.54 9.20 -1.21
CA SER A 62 14.75 9.68 0.15
C SER A 62 15.20 11.14 0.13
N HIS A 63 15.04 11.83 1.25
CA HIS A 63 15.41 13.24 1.34
C HIS A 63 16.92 13.49 1.10
N ASP A 64 17.74 12.47 1.24
CA ASP A 64 19.18 12.58 0.94
C ASP A 64 19.50 12.31 -0.53
N GLY A 65 18.46 12.09 -1.35
CA GLY A 65 18.64 11.85 -2.78
C GLY A 65 18.81 10.38 -3.16
N SER A 66 18.94 9.47 -2.19
CA SER A 66 19.05 8.05 -2.51
C SER A 66 17.70 7.52 -2.99
N THR A 67 17.74 6.47 -3.81
CA THR A 67 16.53 5.90 -4.38
C THR A 67 16.42 4.42 -4.07
N TYR A 68 15.17 3.95 -4.00
CA TYR A 68 14.87 2.53 -3.88
C TYR A 68 13.76 2.19 -4.87
N THR A 69 14.00 1.22 -5.73
CA THR A 69 12.99 0.77 -6.69
C THR A 69 12.42 -0.57 -6.24
N MET A 70 11.12 -0.57 -6.01
CA MET A 70 10.38 -1.80 -5.74
C MET A 70 9.88 -2.34 -7.06
N ARG A 71 10.12 -3.63 -7.32
CA ARG A 71 9.59 -4.31 -8.49
C ARG A 71 8.71 -5.45 -8.05
N ALA A 72 7.46 -5.40 -8.45
CA ALA A 72 6.49 -6.41 -8.08
C ALA A 72 5.70 -6.85 -9.31
N VAL A 73 5.04 -8.00 -9.17
CA VAL A 73 4.14 -8.55 -10.17
C VAL A 73 2.83 -8.84 -9.47
N TYR A 74 1.72 -8.36 -10.01
CA TYR A 74 0.41 -8.69 -9.44
C TYR A 74 0.12 -10.17 -9.59
N VAL A 75 -0.39 -10.78 -8.51
CA VAL A 75 -0.79 -12.19 -8.53
C VAL A 75 -2.29 -12.36 -8.37
N ASP A 76 -2.98 -11.34 -7.83
CA ASP A 76 -4.44 -11.37 -7.69
C ASP A 76 -4.95 -9.94 -7.77
N VAL A 77 -5.96 -9.72 -8.61
CA VAL A 77 -6.58 -8.41 -8.75
C VAL A 77 -8.09 -8.64 -8.84
N ARG A 78 -8.81 -8.27 -7.77
CA ARG A 78 -10.27 -8.44 -7.69
C ARG A 78 -10.88 -7.13 -7.19
N ARG A 79 -11.15 -6.25 -8.10
CA ARG A 79 -11.72 -4.95 -7.75
C ARG A 79 -13.14 -5.11 -7.22
N PRO A 80 -13.53 -4.49 -6.10
CA PRO A 80 -12.73 -3.65 -5.20
C PRO A 80 -12.33 -4.38 -3.91
N GLU A 81 -12.22 -5.68 -3.90
CA GLU A 81 -12.12 -6.46 -2.67
C GLU A 81 -10.73 -6.99 -2.36
N LYS A 82 -9.87 -7.17 -3.35
CA LYS A 82 -8.59 -7.83 -3.09
C LYS A 82 -7.52 -7.43 -4.09
N LEU A 83 -6.31 -7.28 -3.57
CA LEU A 83 -5.14 -6.94 -4.39
C LEU A 83 -3.94 -7.65 -3.79
N ALA A 84 -3.17 -8.36 -4.61
CA ALA A 84 -1.97 -9.03 -4.13
C ALA A 84 -0.86 -8.94 -5.15
N TRP A 85 0.37 -8.80 -4.65
CA TRP A 85 1.56 -8.78 -5.51
C TRP A 85 2.71 -9.50 -4.82
N ILE A 86 3.66 -9.95 -5.63
CA ILE A 86 4.88 -10.58 -5.18
C ILE A 86 6.07 -9.77 -5.66
N GLU A 87 7.11 -9.67 -4.82
CA GLU A 87 8.37 -9.02 -5.18
C GLU A 87 9.39 -10.13 -5.43
N PRO A 88 9.57 -10.57 -6.71
CA PRO A 88 10.37 -11.74 -7.00
C PRO A 88 11.87 -11.53 -6.75
N ASP A 89 12.33 -10.27 -6.77
CA ASP A 89 13.74 -9.96 -6.52
C ASP A 89 14.09 -9.95 -5.04
N VAL A 90 13.08 -9.96 -4.17
CA VAL A 90 13.28 -10.04 -2.71
C VAL A 90 13.38 -11.50 -2.33
N GLU A 91 14.40 -11.83 -1.54
CA GLU A 91 14.64 -13.20 -1.09
C GLU A 91 13.37 -13.80 -0.50
N GLY A 92 13.00 -15.00 -0.96
CA GLY A 92 11.81 -15.68 -0.50
C GLY A 92 10.52 -15.28 -1.21
N GLY A 93 10.59 -14.27 -2.10
CA GLY A 93 9.40 -13.80 -2.80
C GLY A 93 8.39 -13.14 -1.86
N MET A 94 8.76 -12.00 -1.29
CA MET A 94 7.87 -11.28 -0.38
C MET A 94 6.55 -10.97 -1.07
N THR A 95 5.45 -11.39 -0.45
CA THR A 95 4.11 -11.25 -1.00
C THR A 95 3.27 -10.35 -0.11
N THR A 96 2.60 -9.38 -0.70
CA THR A 96 1.69 -8.48 0.00
C THR A 96 0.27 -8.73 -0.53
N THR A 97 -0.66 -8.94 0.40
CA THR A 97 -2.08 -9.12 0.07
C THR A 97 -2.89 -8.09 0.82
N ILE A 98 -3.73 -7.36 0.11
CA ILE A 98 -4.61 -6.37 0.69
C ILE A 98 -6.05 -6.81 0.47
N THR A 99 -6.80 -6.93 1.54
CA THR A 99 -8.22 -7.30 1.49
C THR A 99 -9.05 -6.12 2.00
N LEU A 100 -10.07 -5.76 1.25
CA LEU A 100 -10.95 -4.63 1.57
C LEU A 100 -12.35 -5.16 1.84
N THR A 101 -12.81 -5.00 3.07
CA THR A 101 -14.11 -5.50 3.52
C THR A 101 -15.00 -4.34 3.92
N GLU A 102 -16.15 -4.24 3.28
CA GLU A 102 -17.11 -3.21 3.61
C GLU A 102 -17.76 -3.52 4.95
N LEU A 103 -17.75 -2.54 5.87
CA LEU A 103 -18.31 -2.70 7.21
C LEU A 103 -19.69 -2.09 7.37
N GLY A 104 -20.18 -1.36 6.35
CA GLY A 104 -21.39 -0.57 6.47
C GLY A 104 -21.08 0.85 6.93
N ASP A 105 -22.05 1.74 6.82
CA ASP A 105 -21.93 3.15 7.22
C ASP A 105 -20.78 3.87 6.52
N GLY A 106 -20.45 3.46 5.31
CA GLY A 106 -19.39 4.11 4.53
C GLY A 106 -18.00 3.79 5.01
N ARG A 107 -17.83 2.74 5.81
CA ARG A 107 -16.51 2.35 6.34
C ARG A 107 -16.03 1.06 5.68
N THR A 108 -14.72 0.95 5.52
CA THR A 108 -14.08 -0.22 4.96
C THR A 108 -12.90 -0.63 5.84
N GLU A 109 -12.81 -1.92 6.14
CA GLU A 109 -11.64 -2.46 6.80
C GLU A 109 -10.62 -2.88 5.75
N VAL A 110 -9.38 -2.42 5.88
CA VAL A 110 -8.28 -2.78 5.01
C VAL A 110 -7.32 -3.64 5.81
N VAL A 111 -7.12 -4.87 5.37
CA VAL A 111 -6.18 -5.79 5.99
C VAL A 111 -5.00 -5.95 5.04
N THR A 112 -3.82 -5.59 5.51
CA THR A 112 -2.57 -5.74 4.75
C THR A 112 -1.80 -6.89 5.38
N HIS A 113 -1.58 -7.94 4.60
CA HIS A 113 -0.82 -9.11 5.05
C HIS A 113 0.44 -9.24 4.20
N GLN A 114 1.58 -9.38 4.86
CA GLN A 114 2.85 -9.62 4.18
C GLN A 114 3.40 -10.97 4.62
N ALA A 115 3.81 -11.77 3.64
CA ALA A 115 4.39 -13.08 3.86
C ALA A 115 5.76 -13.14 3.22
N ASN A 116 6.59 -14.04 3.71
CA ASN A 116 7.95 -14.24 3.22
C ASN A 116 8.80 -12.96 3.34
N VAL A 117 8.58 -12.22 4.42
CA VAL A 117 9.35 -11.00 4.69
C VAL A 117 10.74 -11.43 5.14
N PRO A 118 11.80 -11.05 4.42
CA PRO A 118 13.16 -11.45 4.80
C PRO A 118 13.60 -10.76 6.09
N ALA A 119 14.60 -11.35 6.75
CA ALA A 119 15.10 -10.83 8.02
C ALA A 119 15.48 -9.36 7.94
N ALA A 120 16.01 -8.93 6.80
CA ALA A 120 16.40 -7.54 6.61
C ALA A 120 15.23 -6.56 6.74
N PHE A 121 14.00 -7.01 6.45
CA PHE A 121 12.81 -6.17 6.51
C PHE A 121 11.90 -6.51 7.70
N ALA A 122 12.28 -7.49 8.51
CA ALA A 122 11.44 -7.97 9.60
C ALA A 122 11.78 -7.33 10.96
N GLY A 123 12.88 -6.58 11.03
CA GLY A 123 13.31 -5.95 12.27
C GLY A 123 12.41 -4.79 12.69
N PRO A 124 12.53 -4.37 13.95
CA PRO A 124 11.67 -3.29 14.48
C PRO A 124 11.74 -2.00 13.68
N GLN A 125 12.93 -1.65 13.21
CA GLN A 125 13.14 -0.40 12.45
C GLN A 125 12.38 -0.46 11.12
N ALA A 126 12.51 -1.57 10.40
CA ALA A 126 11.84 -1.74 9.11
C ALA A 126 10.31 -1.78 9.29
N ARG A 127 9.84 -2.46 10.33
CA ARG A 127 8.40 -2.54 10.61
C ARG A 127 7.84 -1.18 11.00
N LYS A 128 8.60 -0.41 11.75
CA LYS A 128 8.20 0.96 12.10
C LYS A 128 8.07 1.83 10.84
N GLY A 129 9.04 1.70 9.91
CA GLY A 129 8.97 2.41 8.64
C GLY A 129 7.72 2.04 7.85
N PHE A 130 7.39 0.74 7.82
CA PHE A 130 6.19 0.30 7.12
C PHE A 130 4.92 0.87 7.74
N LEU A 131 4.88 0.97 9.08
CA LEU A 131 3.73 1.58 9.76
C LEU A 131 3.55 3.05 9.37
N THR A 132 4.64 3.79 9.17
CA THR A 132 4.51 5.17 8.71
C THR A 132 3.92 5.25 7.31
N SER A 133 4.17 4.25 6.46
CA SER A 133 3.52 4.18 5.15
C SER A 133 2.01 4.03 5.29
N LEU A 134 1.57 3.17 6.22
CA LEU A 134 0.14 2.99 6.47
C LEU A 134 -0.48 4.26 7.04
N ASP A 135 0.24 4.97 7.90
CA ASP A 135 -0.24 6.23 8.46
C ASP A 135 -0.37 7.30 7.38
N ARG A 136 0.56 7.34 6.43
CA ARG A 136 0.47 8.27 5.31
C ARG A 136 -0.76 7.98 4.45
N PHE A 137 -1.07 6.70 4.24
CA PHE A 137 -2.28 6.32 3.52
C PHE A 137 -3.52 6.78 4.29
N ASN A 138 -3.55 6.56 5.61
CA ASN A 138 -4.66 7.02 6.45
C ASN A 138 -4.88 8.54 6.28
N THR A 139 -3.81 9.30 6.33
CA THR A 139 -3.88 10.76 6.20
C THR A 139 -4.39 11.16 4.83
N TYR A 140 -3.88 10.51 3.79
CA TYR A 140 -4.30 10.82 2.43
C TYR A 140 -5.79 10.55 2.22
N VAL A 141 -6.26 9.39 2.66
CA VAL A 141 -7.69 9.03 2.54
C VAL A 141 -8.57 10.00 3.32
N ALA A 142 -8.13 10.36 4.53
CA ALA A 142 -8.88 11.30 5.36
C ALA A 142 -8.98 12.67 4.69
N GLU A 143 -7.91 13.10 4.04
CA GLU A 143 -7.91 14.36 3.29
C GLU A 143 -8.85 14.31 2.10
N LEU A 144 -8.85 13.20 1.36
CA LEU A 144 -9.74 13.06 0.22
C LEU A 144 -11.21 13.10 0.65
N THR A 145 -11.57 12.32 1.66
CA THR A 145 -12.95 12.21 2.11
C THR A 145 -13.38 13.43 2.92
N GLY A 146 -12.47 13.98 3.72
CA GLY A 146 -12.72 15.19 4.47
C GLY A 146 -12.89 16.41 3.58
N ARG A 147 -12.13 16.47 2.49
CA ARG A 147 -12.24 17.55 1.53
C ARG A 147 -13.62 17.52 0.86
N ALA A 148 -14.08 16.31 0.48
CA ALA A 148 -15.39 16.15 -0.13
C ALA A 148 -16.53 16.48 0.85
N SER A 149 -16.34 16.19 2.15
CA SER A 149 -17.36 16.51 3.16
C SER A 149 -17.07 17.83 3.87
N GLY A 150 -15.81 18.22 3.91
CA GLY A 150 -15.38 19.42 4.62
C GLY A 150 -15.94 20.70 4.06
N ASP A 151 -16.31 20.68 2.82
CA ASP A 151 -16.90 21.84 2.15
C ASP A 151 -18.19 22.30 2.81
N ARG A 152 -18.79 21.45 3.58
CA ARG A 152 -20.02 21.78 4.27
C ARG A 152 -19.82 22.51 5.60
N SER A 153 -18.64 22.54 6.06
CA SER A 153 -18.35 23.14 7.35
C SER A 153 -18.48 24.65 7.34
#